data_f61ad130b3da74cb19fa6b06016f491c
#
_entry.id   f61ad130b3da74cb19fa6b06016f491c
#
_cell.length_a   1.000
_cell.length_b   1.000
_cell.length_c   1.000
_cell.angle_alpha   90.00
_cell.angle_beta   90.00
_cell.angle_gamma   90.00
#
_symmetry.space_group_name_H-M   'P 1'
#
loop_
_entity.id
_entity.type
_entity.pdbx_description
1 polymer ?
#
loop_
_entity_poly.entity_id
_entity_poly.type
_entity_poly.pdbx_seq_one_letter_code
_entity_poly.pdbx_strand_id
1 'polypeptide(L)'
;MHNYAKARQLRRTMSLPEVLLWQELRNVDLKFRRQHPVGPFVLDFYCAAAKVGVEVDGIAHEMGEQPHKDEVRDGWLRQRGIRIVRVPAVEVLRSASDVAASIVALCRR
;
A
#
# COMPACT_ATOMS: atom_id res chain seq x y z
N MET A 1 -1.00 -0.49 19.56
CA MET A 1 -0.87 0.80 20.16
C MET A 1 0.08 1.73 19.40
N HIS A 2 1.30 1.30 19.27
CA HIS A 2 2.29 2.11 18.54
C HIS A 2 1.91 2.34 17.10
N ASN A 3 1.18 1.38 16.52
CA ASN A 3 0.84 1.46 15.10
C ASN A 3 -0.14 2.59 14.79
N TYR A 4 -1.01 2.92 15.73
CA TYR A 4 -1.96 4.00 15.49
C TYR A 4 -1.28 5.35 15.44
N ALA A 5 -0.36 5.59 16.36
CA ALA A 5 0.38 6.85 16.35
C ALA A 5 1.26 6.94 15.12
N LYS A 6 1.91 5.84 14.74
CA LYS A 6 2.77 5.82 13.57
C LYS A 6 1.97 6.05 12.29
N ALA A 7 0.81 5.41 12.17
CA ALA A 7 -0.03 5.59 10.99
C ALA A 7 -0.51 7.02 10.87
N ARG A 8 -0.88 7.64 11.98
CA ARG A 8 -1.33 9.02 11.98
C ARG A 8 -0.22 9.96 11.53
N GLN A 9 1.00 9.70 12.00
CA GLN A 9 2.14 10.51 11.61
C GLN A 9 2.44 10.35 10.12
N LEU A 10 2.38 9.12 9.62
CA LEU A 10 2.65 8.86 8.20
C LEU A 10 1.63 9.49 7.27
N ARG A 11 0.38 9.58 7.71
CA ARG A 11 -0.65 10.23 6.90
C ARG A 11 -0.31 11.68 6.60
N ARG A 12 0.41 12.34 7.51
CA ARG A 12 0.80 13.73 7.30
C ARG A 12 1.99 13.87 6.38
N THR A 13 2.67 12.75 6.09
CA THR A 13 3.87 12.79 5.28
C THR A 13 3.76 11.92 4.04
N MET A 14 2.54 11.75 3.52
CA MET A 14 2.35 10.99 2.30
C MET A 14 3.10 11.64 1.16
N SER A 15 3.80 10.80 0.38
CA SER A 15 4.51 11.27 -0.80
C SER A 15 3.52 11.63 -1.91
N LEU A 16 4.01 12.35 -2.91
CA LEU A 16 3.16 12.72 -4.04
C LEU A 16 2.56 11.50 -4.74
N PRO A 17 3.34 10.45 -5.06
CA PRO A 17 2.71 9.27 -5.68
C PRO A 17 1.62 8.66 -4.81
N GLU A 18 1.82 8.63 -3.50
CA GLU A 18 0.80 8.09 -2.61
C GLU A 18 -0.46 8.94 -2.64
N VAL A 19 -0.30 10.26 -2.65
CA VAL A 19 -1.46 11.16 -2.71
C VAL A 19 -2.22 10.95 -4.02
N LEU A 20 -1.51 10.88 -5.14
CA LEU A 20 -2.14 10.70 -6.44
C LEU A 20 -2.89 9.38 -6.52
N LEU A 21 -2.29 8.31 -6.01
CA LEU A 21 -2.95 7.02 -6.03
C LEU A 21 -4.16 7.01 -5.12
N TRP A 22 -4.06 7.63 -3.95
CA TRP A 22 -5.18 7.70 -3.03
C TRP A 22 -6.37 8.44 -3.64
N GLN A 23 -6.12 9.50 -4.40
CA GLN A 23 -7.21 10.24 -5.04
C GLN A 23 -8.01 9.36 -5.98
N GLU A 24 -7.35 8.36 -6.58
CA GLU A 24 -8.05 7.41 -7.45
C GLU A 24 -8.75 6.32 -6.65
N LEU A 25 -8.05 5.75 -5.67
CA LEU A 25 -8.58 4.61 -4.92
C LEU A 25 -9.77 4.99 -4.04
N ARG A 26 -9.79 6.22 -3.52
CA ARG A 26 -10.87 6.65 -2.65
C ARG A 26 -12.20 6.77 -3.37
N ASN A 27 -12.18 6.84 -4.69
CA ASN A 27 -13.39 7.07 -5.48
C ASN A 27 -13.99 5.79 -6.06
N VAL A 28 -13.36 4.64 -5.83
CA VAL A 28 -13.92 3.38 -6.33
C VAL A 28 -14.93 2.84 -5.32
N ASP A 29 -15.74 1.88 -5.77
CA ASP A 29 -16.76 1.30 -4.90
C ASP A 29 -16.20 0.29 -3.90
N LEU A 30 -14.94 -0.10 -4.06
CA LEU A 30 -14.24 -0.88 -3.04
C LEU A 30 -13.75 0.08 -1.95
N LYS A 31 -13.79 -0.40 -0.72
CA LYS A 31 -13.39 0.47 0.38
C LYS A 31 -11.92 0.29 0.67
N PHE A 32 -11.13 1.28 0.28
CA PHE A 32 -9.71 1.33 0.58
C PHE A 32 -9.45 2.22 1.79
N ARG A 33 -8.46 1.83 2.59
CA ARG A 33 -7.99 2.64 3.71
C ARG A 33 -6.53 2.98 3.46
N ARG A 34 -6.14 4.20 3.79
CA ARG A 34 -4.75 4.64 3.64
C ARG A 34 -4.03 4.55 4.98
N GLN A 35 -2.73 4.31 4.92
CA GLN A 35 -1.88 4.26 6.11
C GLN A 35 -2.51 3.37 7.17
N HIS A 36 -2.78 2.14 6.78
CA HIS A 36 -3.59 1.23 7.61
C HIS A 36 -2.68 0.31 8.41
N PRO A 37 -2.79 0.34 9.74
CA PRO A 37 -1.98 -0.56 10.57
C PRO A 37 -2.53 -1.98 10.53
N VAL A 38 -1.61 -2.93 10.35
CA VAL A 38 -1.92 -4.36 10.40
C VAL A 38 -0.84 -5.00 11.26
N GLY A 39 -1.19 -5.39 12.49
CA GLY A 39 -0.21 -5.91 13.41
C GLY A 39 0.89 -4.89 13.63
N PRO A 40 2.17 -5.32 13.52
CA PRO A 40 3.29 -4.38 13.72
C PRO A 40 3.62 -3.53 12.50
N PHE A 41 2.84 -3.67 11.41
CA PHE A 41 3.16 -3.00 10.15
C PHE A 41 2.11 -1.97 9.80
N VAL A 42 2.50 -1.02 8.93
CA VAL A 42 1.58 -0.03 8.38
C VAL A 42 1.63 -0.18 6.87
N LEU A 43 0.47 -0.43 6.26
CA LEU A 43 0.36 -0.55 4.81
C LEU A 43 -0.05 0.79 4.22
N ASP A 44 0.51 1.12 3.06
CA ASP A 44 0.14 2.38 2.41
C ASP A 44 -1.35 2.42 2.12
N PHE A 45 -1.89 1.34 1.54
CA PHE A 45 -3.33 1.22 1.30
C PHE A 45 -3.76 -0.21 1.57
N TYR A 46 -5.00 -0.36 1.99
CA TYR A 46 -5.52 -1.68 2.31
C TYR A 46 -7.00 -1.78 1.93
N CYS A 47 -7.34 -2.89 1.28
CA CYS A 47 -8.72 -3.23 0.97
C CYS A 47 -9.07 -4.49 1.76
N ALA A 48 -9.86 -4.32 2.82
CA ALA A 48 -10.17 -5.43 3.72
C ALA A 48 -11.00 -6.51 3.03
N ALA A 49 -11.90 -6.11 2.16
CA ALA A 49 -12.79 -7.08 1.50
C ALA A 49 -12.00 -8.06 0.65
N ALA A 50 -10.94 -7.59 0.00
CA ALA A 50 -10.11 -8.43 -0.85
C ALA A 50 -8.86 -8.94 -0.15
N LYS A 51 -8.57 -8.42 1.04
CA LYS A 51 -7.34 -8.70 1.78
C LYS A 51 -6.12 -8.39 0.93
N VAL A 52 -6.14 -7.23 0.30
CA VAL A 52 -5.04 -6.76 -0.54
C VAL A 52 -4.45 -5.50 0.07
N GLY A 53 -3.15 -5.53 0.30
CA GLY A 53 -2.39 -4.36 0.72
C GLY A 53 -1.58 -3.84 -0.45
N VAL A 54 -1.48 -2.53 -0.57
CA VAL A 54 -0.74 -1.89 -1.64
C VAL A 54 0.37 -1.06 -1.04
N GLU A 55 1.57 -1.20 -1.62
CA GLU A 55 2.74 -0.44 -1.21
C GLU A 55 3.29 0.30 -2.41
N VAL A 56 3.52 1.59 -2.24
CA VAL A 56 4.13 2.40 -3.29
C VAL A 56 5.62 2.47 -3.02
N ASP A 57 6.42 1.92 -3.94
CA ASP A 57 7.87 1.85 -3.76
C ASP A 57 8.53 3.04 -4.41
N GLY A 58 9.21 3.86 -3.59
CA GLY A 58 10.03 4.93 -4.10
C GLY A 58 11.41 4.41 -4.49
N ILE A 59 12.12 5.21 -5.27
CA ILE A 59 13.42 4.80 -5.77
C ILE A 59 14.39 4.52 -4.63
N ALA A 60 14.34 5.33 -3.59
CA ALA A 60 15.27 5.22 -2.47
C ALA A 60 15.06 3.93 -1.68
N HIS A 61 13.89 3.34 -1.76
CA HIS A 61 13.58 2.14 -0.99
C HIS A 61 14.11 0.87 -1.60
N GLU A 62 14.66 0.95 -2.79
CA GLU A 62 15.14 -0.23 -3.48
C GLU A 62 16.56 -0.60 -3.06
N MET A 63 17.13 0.17 -2.16
CA MET A 63 18.52 0.02 -1.78
C MET A 63 18.66 -0.75 -0.47
N GLY A 64 19.78 -1.42 -0.30
CA GLY A 64 20.18 -2.00 0.98
C GLY A 64 19.38 -3.22 1.38
N GLU A 65 19.08 -3.30 2.65
CA GLU A 65 18.49 -4.51 3.25
C GLU A 65 16.96 -4.56 3.11
N GLN A 66 16.35 -3.65 2.41
CA GLN A 66 14.90 -3.61 2.30
C GLN A 66 14.30 -4.90 1.73
N PRO A 67 14.89 -5.55 0.71
CA PRO A 67 14.29 -6.78 0.19
C PRO A 67 14.13 -7.86 1.25
N HIS A 68 15.10 -8.00 2.14
CA HIS A 68 15.02 -9.02 3.20
C HIS A 68 13.90 -8.69 4.18
N LYS A 69 13.83 -7.45 4.62
CA LYS A 69 12.80 -7.03 5.56
C LYS A 69 11.41 -7.15 4.96
N ASP A 70 11.29 -6.83 3.67
CA ASP A 70 10.03 -6.95 2.97
C ASP A 70 9.59 -8.40 2.89
N GLU A 71 10.54 -9.31 2.69
CA GLU A 71 10.22 -10.72 2.59
C GLU A 71 9.66 -11.26 3.90
N VAL A 72 10.26 -10.87 5.01
CA VAL A 72 9.79 -11.29 6.33
C VAL A 72 8.39 -10.73 6.59
N ARG A 73 8.19 -9.45 6.31
CA ARG A 73 6.91 -8.81 6.51
C ARG A 73 5.84 -9.44 5.63
N ASP A 74 6.15 -9.66 4.36
CA ASP A 74 5.19 -10.24 3.43
C ASP A 74 4.80 -11.65 3.85
N GLY A 75 5.76 -12.42 4.35
CA GLY A 75 5.44 -13.76 4.87
C GLY A 75 4.49 -13.71 6.04
N TRP A 76 4.72 -12.78 6.96
CA TRP A 76 3.84 -12.59 8.11
C TRP A 76 2.42 -12.23 7.67
N LEU A 77 2.31 -11.32 6.72
CA LEU A 77 1.01 -10.87 6.21
C LEU A 77 0.32 -11.98 5.43
N ARG A 78 1.08 -12.73 4.62
CA ARG A 78 0.52 -13.82 3.83
C ARG A 78 -0.08 -14.90 4.70
N GLN A 79 0.54 -15.17 5.84
CA GLN A 79 0.00 -16.14 6.77
C GLN A 79 -1.39 -15.74 7.28
N ARG A 80 -1.71 -14.46 7.20
CA ARG A 80 -3.00 -13.95 7.62
C ARG A 80 -3.93 -13.70 6.45
N GLY A 81 -3.57 -14.22 5.29
CA GLY A 81 -4.39 -14.12 4.10
C GLY A 81 -4.29 -12.79 3.36
N ILE A 82 -3.31 -11.97 3.71
CA ILE A 82 -3.15 -10.65 3.08
C ILE A 82 -2.12 -10.75 1.97
N ARG A 83 -2.51 -10.30 0.78
CA ARG A 83 -1.64 -10.26 -0.39
C ARG A 83 -1.12 -8.85 -0.58
N ILE A 84 0.19 -8.72 -0.73
CA ILE A 84 0.82 -7.42 -0.92
C ILE A 84 1.11 -7.20 -2.39
N VAL A 85 0.73 -6.03 -2.87
CA VAL A 85 0.98 -5.58 -4.24
C VAL A 85 1.89 -4.36 -4.15
N ARG A 86 3.04 -4.43 -4.81
CA ARG A 86 3.96 -3.31 -4.86
C ARG A 86 3.87 -2.62 -6.19
N VAL A 87 3.74 -1.31 -6.16
CA VAL A 87 3.66 -0.51 -7.39
C VAL A 87 4.79 0.52 -7.36
N PRO A 88 5.56 0.61 -8.45
CA PRO A 88 6.63 1.61 -8.48
C PRO A 88 6.06 3.02 -8.49
N ALA A 89 6.70 3.91 -7.74
CA ALA A 89 6.26 5.30 -7.68
C ALA A 89 6.25 5.95 -9.07
N VAL A 90 7.22 5.60 -9.92
CA VAL A 90 7.28 6.18 -11.26
C VAL A 90 6.06 5.80 -12.09
N GLU A 91 5.52 4.60 -11.88
CA GLU A 91 4.31 4.20 -12.60
C GLU A 91 3.10 4.99 -12.14
N VAL A 92 3.02 5.26 -10.84
CA VAL A 92 1.94 6.07 -10.31
C VAL A 92 2.03 7.49 -10.86
N LEU A 93 3.24 8.04 -10.90
CA LEU A 93 3.43 9.39 -11.44
C LEU A 93 3.07 9.46 -12.91
N ARG A 94 3.31 8.37 -13.65
CA ARG A 94 2.96 8.33 -15.06
C ARG A 94 1.46 8.25 -15.28
N SER A 95 0.78 7.39 -14.53
CA SER A 95 -0.67 7.27 -14.66
C SER A 95 -1.25 6.60 -13.42
N ALA A 96 -1.63 7.43 -12.45
CA ALA A 96 -2.25 6.92 -11.22
C ALA A 96 -3.56 6.21 -11.52
N SER A 97 -4.31 6.66 -12.52
CA SER A 97 -5.59 6.03 -12.84
C SER A 97 -5.40 4.62 -13.38
N ASP A 98 -4.36 4.41 -14.21
CA ASP A 98 -4.10 3.08 -14.74
C ASP A 98 -3.64 2.13 -13.62
N VAL A 99 -2.81 2.63 -12.73
CA VAL A 99 -2.35 1.82 -11.60
C VAL A 99 -3.54 1.45 -10.72
N ALA A 100 -4.39 2.40 -10.41
CA ALA A 100 -5.57 2.15 -9.60
C ALA A 100 -6.50 1.13 -10.26
N ALA A 101 -6.69 1.24 -11.56
CA ALA A 101 -7.53 0.30 -12.28
C ALA A 101 -6.99 -1.13 -12.18
N SER A 102 -5.68 -1.28 -12.28
CA SER A 102 -5.05 -2.59 -12.13
C SER A 102 -5.25 -3.16 -10.74
N ILE A 103 -5.11 -2.31 -9.72
CA ILE A 103 -5.30 -2.72 -8.33
C ILE A 103 -6.75 -3.15 -8.12
N VAL A 104 -7.70 -2.37 -8.60
CA VAL A 104 -9.11 -2.69 -8.44
C VAL A 104 -9.45 -4.00 -9.15
N ALA A 105 -8.91 -4.20 -10.35
CA ALA A 105 -9.15 -5.45 -11.08
C ALA A 105 -8.63 -6.65 -10.28
N LEU A 106 -7.48 -6.50 -9.65
CA LEU A 106 -6.93 -7.56 -8.81
C LEU A 106 -7.84 -7.85 -7.62
N CYS A 107 -8.38 -6.82 -7.00
CA CYS A 107 -9.25 -6.97 -5.85
C CYS A 107 -10.58 -7.64 -6.19
N ARG A 108 -11.01 -7.56 -7.43
CA ARG A 108 -12.29 -8.12 -7.84
C ARG A 108 -12.21 -9.56 -8.34
N ARG A 109 -11.03 -10.14 -8.38
CA ARG A 109 -10.89 -11.53 -8.84
C ARG A 109 -11.46 -12.54 -7.85
#